data_a343bc7dfa2e81823bce386878196b56
#
_entry.id   a343bc7dfa2e81823bce386878196b56
#
_cell.length_a   1.000
_cell.length_b   1.000
_cell.length_c   1.000
_cell.angle_alpha   90.00
_cell.angle_beta   90.00
_cell.angle_gamma   90.00
#
_symmetry.space_group_name_H-M   'P 1'
#
loop_
_entity.id
_entity.type
_entity.pdbx_description
1 polymer ?
#
loop_
_entity_poly.entity_id
_entity_poly.type
_entity_poly.pdbx_seq_one_letter_code
_entity_poly.pdbx_strand_id
1 'polypeptide(L)'
;MVLAAAAAVSFLLQVETASSLDPVASDPGVRFGTPDAGDPIAGLTAAELGFFERGKTEFEEADGTDEGLGPTMNLDSCAGCHAQPASGGTSPFTNPQVAFANANGATNRIPAFIQADGPVREARFVRNPDGTRDGGVHALFTVAGRADAPGCALEQPDFDAQLALGNVIFRIPTPVFGAGLIEQIPDRVILANQASNAIL
;
A
#
# COMPACT_ATOMS: atom_id res chain seq x y z
N MET A 1 67.78 26.03 25.57
CA MET A 1 66.39 26.51 25.66
C MET A 1 65.85 26.58 24.26
N VAL A 2 65.01 25.60 23.92
CA VAL A 2 64.35 25.53 22.63
C VAL A 2 62.87 25.68 22.90
N LEU A 3 62.29 26.80 22.46
CA LEU A 3 60.83 27.00 22.54
C LEU A 3 60.15 26.26 21.39
N ALA A 4 59.32 25.32 21.73
CA ALA A 4 58.40 24.69 20.77
C ALA A 4 57.10 25.53 20.71
N ALA A 5 56.82 26.09 19.53
CA ALA A 5 55.54 26.76 19.27
C ALA A 5 54.49 25.68 18.83
N ALA A 6 53.49 25.53 19.66
CA ALA A 6 52.32 24.70 19.31
C ALA A 6 51.34 25.52 18.46
N ALA A 7 51.21 25.16 17.19
CA ALA A 7 50.15 25.68 16.31
C ALA A 7 48.84 24.89 16.55
N ALA A 8 47.87 25.57 17.15
CA ALA A 8 46.52 25.05 17.27
C ALA A 8 45.77 25.23 15.94
N VAL A 9 45.53 24.16 15.23
CA VAL A 9 44.65 24.16 14.06
C VAL A 9 43.20 24.04 14.52
N SER A 10 42.50 25.16 14.51
CA SER A 10 41.05 25.17 14.74
C SER A 10 40.32 24.68 13.51
N PHE A 11 39.84 23.47 13.57
CA PHE A 11 38.94 22.92 12.55
C PHE A 11 37.53 23.48 12.85
N LEU A 12 37.14 24.52 12.13
CA LEU A 12 35.76 24.97 12.09
C LEU A 12 34.97 23.97 11.27
N LEU A 13 34.23 23.11 11.96
CA LEU A 13 33.16 22.36 11.34
C LEU A 13 32.08 23.35 10.88
N GLN A 14 32.08 23.69 9.62
CA GLN A 14 30.93 24.29 8.98
C GLN A 14 29.84 23.20 8.87
N VAL A 15 28.89 23.24 9.80
CA VAL A 15 27.63 22.54 9.63
C VAL A 15 26.88 23.34 8.57
N GLU A 16 27.00 22.90 7.33
CA GLU A 16 26.08 23.32 6.29
C GLU A 16 24.70 22.81 6.70
N THR A 17 23.88 23.70 7.24
CA THR A 17 22.45 23.46 7.32
C THR A 17 21.94 23.46 5.89
N ALA A 18 21.94 22.29 5.26
CA ALA A 18 21.17 22.07 4.06
C ALA A 18 19.71 22.34 4.46
N SER A 19 19.25 23.54 4.12
CA SER A 19 17.83 23.85 4.10
C SER A 19 17.27 23.04 2.96
N SER A 20 16.94 21.78 3.23
CA SER A 20 16.08 21.01 2.36
C SER A 20 14.75 21.75 2.39
N LEU A 21 14.50 22.50 1.33
CA LEU A 21 13.14 22.88 1.01
C LEU A 21 12.44 21.54 0.75
N ASP A 22 11.77 21.03 1.78
CA ASP A 22 10.91 19.88 1.60
C ASP A 22 10.00 20.20 0.41
N PRO A 23 9.96 19.37 -0.61
CA PRO A 23 9.06 19.59 -1.73
C PRO A 23 7.64 19.63 -1.16
N VAL A 24 7.05 20.80 -1.14
CA VAL A 24 5.65 20.94 -0.74
C VAL A 24 4.83 20.40 -1.90
N ALA A 25 4.11 19.31 -1.66
CA ALA A 25 3.14 18.83 -2.63
C ALA A 25 2.17 19.97 -2.95
N SER A 26 2.11 20.37 -4.20
CA SER A 26 1.18 21.39 -4.69
C SER A 26 0.12 20.73 -5.55
N ASP A 27 -1.11 21.18 -5.40
CA ASP A 27 -2.18 20.79 -6.31
C ASP A 27 -1.79 21.18 -7.74
N PRO A 28 -1.68 20.21 -8.65
CA PRO A 28 -1.33 20.48 -10.04
C PRO A 28 -2.42 21.25 -10.80
N GLY A 29 -3.58 21.52 -10.17
CA GLY A 29 -4.73 22.15 -10.77
C GLY A 29 -5.49 21.25 -11.74
N VAL A 30 -6.47 21.84 -12.42
CA VAL A 30 -7.24 21.15 -13.47
C VAL A 30 -6.35 20.91 -14.68
N ARG A 31 -6.18 19.64 -15.04
CA ARG A 31 -5.43 19.26 -16.23
C ARG A 31 -6.39 19.00 -17.38
N PHE A 32 -6.08 19.61 -18.52
CA PHE A 32 -6.83 19.41 -19.75
C PHE A 32 -6.20 18.27 -20.55
N GLY A 33 -7.00 17.36 -21.02
CA GLY A 33 -6.59 16.20 -21.82
C GLY A 33 -7.48 15.00 -21.53
N THR A 34 -7.34 13.95 -22.31
CA THR A 34 -7.97 12.68 -22.01
C THR A 34 -7.30 12.14 -20.74
N PRO A 35 -8.06 11.81 -19.68
CA PRO A 35 -7.46 11.21 -18.49
C PRO A 35 -6.97 9.81 -18.86
N ASP A 36 -5.67 9.67 -19.00
CA ASP A 36 -5.01 8.40 -19.22
C ASP A 36 -4.66 7.84 -17.84
N ALA A 37 -5.55 7.03 -17.30
CA ALA A 37 -5.35 6.41 -16.00
C ALA A 37 -4.11 5.49 -16.05
N GLY A 38 -3.22 5.64 -15.08
CA GLY A 38 -1.99 4.87 -15.00
C GLY A 38 -0.79 5.48 -15.74
N ASP A 39 -1.00 6.58 -16.44
CA ASP A 39 0.08 7.32 -17.09
C ASP A 39 0.73 8.34 -16.14
N PRO A 40 1.99 8.72 -16.40
CA PRO A 40 2.65 9.74 -15.61
C PRO A 40 1.97 11.09 -15.77
N ILE A 41 1.94 11.87 -14.70
CA ILE A 41 1.41 13.24 -14.78
C ILE A 41 2.26 14.08 -15.75
N ALA A 42 1.61 14.99 -16.49
CA ALA A 42 2.32 15.84 -17.44
C ALA A 42 3.30 16.79 -16.73
N GLY A 43 4.43 17.07 -17.38
CA GLY A 43 5.42 18.04 -16.91
C GLY A 43 6.48 17.47 -15.98
N LEU A 44 6.60 16.15 -15.88
CA LEU A 44 7.70 15.50 -15.17
C LEU A 44 9.03 15.77 -15.88
N THR A 45 10.08 15.93 -15.08
CA THR A 45 11.46 15.89 -15.57
C THR A 45 11.83 14.47 -16.01
N ALA A 46 12.90 14.32 -16.77
CA ALA A 46 13.38 12.99 -17.17
C ALA A 46 13.73 12.09 -15.98
N ALA A 47 14.21 12.66 -14.87
CA ALA A 47 14.51 11.91 -13.65
C ALA A 47 13.23 11.42 -12.96
N GLU A 48 12.21 12.27 -12.85
CA GLU A 48 10.90 11.91 -12.27
C GLU A 48 10.16 10.88 -13.14
N LEU A 49 10.21 11.04 -14.46
CA LEU A 49 9.66 10.04 -15.38
C LEU A 49 10.36 8.69 -15.20
N GLY A 50 11.70 8.67 -15.15
CA GLY A 50 12.44 7.44 -14.90
C GLY A 50 12.15 6.82 -13.53
N PHE A 51 11.82 7.62 -12.52
CA PHE A 51 11.36 7.13 -11.22
C PHE A 51 9.97 6.51 -11.31
N PHE A 52 9.04 7.17 -12.01
CA PHE A 52 7.70 6.65 -12.26
C PHE A 52 7.73 5.29 -12.97
N GLU A 53 8.52 5.16 -14.05
CA GLU A 53 8.62 3.92 -14.83
C GLU A 53 9.19 2.75 -13.99
N ARG A 54 10.18 3.02 -13.14
CA ARG A 54 10.69 1.99 -12.21
C ARG A 54 9.62 1.61 -11.19
N GLY A 55 8.95 2.59 -10.58
CA GLY A 55 7.89 2.33 -9.61
C GLY A 55 6.72 1.54 -10.21
N LYS A 56 6.39 1.81 -11.49
CA LYS A 56 5.39 1.02 -12.21
C LYS A 56 5.85 -0.42 -12.41
N THR A 57 7.12 -0.63 -12.77
CA THR A 57 7.70 -1.97 -12.93
C THR A 57 7.62 -2.74 -11.62
N GLU A 58 8.05 -2.17 -10.50
CA GLU A 58 7.95 -2.76 -9.16
C GLU A 58 6.51 -3.07 -8.75
N PHE A 59 5.56 -2.19 -9.11
CA PHE A 59 4.16 -2.40 -8.80
C PHE A 59 3.53 -3.58 -9.57
N GLU A 60 4.04 -3.86 -10.76
CA GLU A 60 3.60 -4.93 -11.67
C GLU A 60 4.40 -6.22 -11.51
N GLU A 61 5.56 -6.15 -10.87
CA GLU A 61 6.44 -7.31 -10.66
C GLU A 61 5.74 -8.38 -9.81
N ALA A 62 5.99 -9.63 -10.16
CA ALA A 62 5.52 -10.77 -9.39
C ALA A 62 6.59 -11.18 -8.39
N ASP A 63 6.35 -10.89 -7.11
CA ASP A 63 7.25 -11.20 -6.01
C ASP A 63 6.81 -12.46 -5.28
N GLY A 64 7.74 -13.35 -5.04
CA GLY A 64 7.52 -14.52 -4.19
C GLY A 64 7.39 -14.16 -2.70
N THR A 65 7.07 -15.16 -1.89
CA THR A 65 6.95 -14.98 -0.43
C THR A 65 8.26 -14.60 0.24
N ASP A 66 9.38 -14.90 -0.37
CA ASP A 66 10.75 -14.59 0.06
C ASP A 66 11.26 -13.23 -0.46
N GLU A 67 10.55 -12.61 -1.39
CA GLU A 67 10.94 -11.34 -2.02
C GLU A 67 10.26 -10.11 -1.40
N GLY A 68 9.31 -10.29 -0.49
CA GLY A 68 8.81 -9.18 0.32
C GLY A 68 7.30 -9.08 0.53
N LEU A 69 6.45 -9.61 -0.35
CA LEU A 69 4.99 -9.53 -0.16
C LEU A 69 4.51 -10.47 0.94
N GLY A 70 5.25 -11.54 1.20
CA GLY A 70 5.00 -12.47 2.28
C GLY A 70 3.71 -13.30 2.10
N PRO A 71 3.53 -14.31 2.98
CA PRO A 71 2.45 -15.30 2.83
C PRO A 71 1.05 -14.78 3.15
N THR A 72 0.93 -13.57 3.70
CA THR A 72 -0.37 -12.93 3.97
C THR A 72 -0.97 -12.24 2.76
N MET A 73 -0.17 -12.02 1.72
CA MET A 73 -0.63 -11.51 0.44
C MET A 73 -1.28 -12.65 -0.36
N ASN A 74 -2.49 -12.45 -0.85
CA ASN A 74 -3.22 -13.46 -1.62
C ASN A 74 -2.87 -13.50 -3.11
N LEU A 75 -1.91 -12.70 -3.53
CA LEU A 75 -1.33 -12.66 -4.86
C LEU A 75 0.15 -12.34 -4.75
N ASP A 76 0.83 -12.33 -5.85
CA ASP A 76 2.25 -12.08 -5.99
C ASP A 76 2.60 -10.67 -6.52
N SER A 77 1.61 -9.82 -6.78
CA SER A 77 1.84 -8.44 -7.22
C SER A 77 0.77 -7.47 -6.75
N CYS A 78 1.12 -6.20 -6.62
CA CYS A 78 0.16 -5.14 -6.32
C CYS A 78 -0.84 -4.95 -7.47
N ALA A 79 -0.36 -5.02 -8.72
CA ALA A 79 -1.18 -4.88 -9.91
C ALA A 79 -2.22 -5.98 -10.07
N GLY A 80 -2.02 -7.16 -9.46
CA GLY A 80 -3.00 -8.23 -9.46
C GLY A 80 -4.35 -7.85 -8.86
N CYS A 81 -4.34 -6.99 -7.84
CA CYS A 81 -5.54 -6.45 -7.20
C CYS A 81 -5.90 -5.03 -7.67
N HIS A 82 -4.92 -4.23 -8.07
CA HIS A 82 -5.07 -2.84 -8.50
C HIS A 82 -4.85 -2.70 -10.01
N ALA A 83 -5.79 -3.22 -10.81
CA ALA A 83 -5.61 -3.44 -12.25
C ALA A 83 -6.47 -2.58 -13.17
N GLN A 84 -7.57 -1.97 -12.68
CA GLN A 84 -8.53 -1.29 -13.56
C GLN A 84 -8.67 0.21 -13.24
N PRO A 85 -8.71 1.08 -14.28
CA PRO A 85 -8.58 0.80 -15.71
C PRO A 85 -7.14 0.53 -16.17
N ALA A 86 -6.17 0.72 -15.30
CA ALA A 86 -4.74 0.45 -15.49
C ALA A 86 -4.09 0.07 -14.16
N SER A 87 -2.81 -0.35 -14.18
CA SER A 87 -2.01 -0.58 -12.98
C SER A 87 -2.08 0.60 -12.01
N GLY A 88 -2.39 0.31 -10.74
CA GLY A 88 -2.69 1.33 -9.72
C GLY A 88 -4.17 1.67 -9.59
N GLY A 89 -5.04 1.05 -10.37
CA GLY A 89 -6.48 1.28 -10.35
C GLY A 89 -7.22 0.44 -9.30
N THR A 90 -8.47 0.13 -9.60
CA THR A 90 -9.32 -0.72 -8.76
C THR A 90 -9.22 -2.19 -9.16
N SER A 91 -10.08 -3.02 -8.58
CA SER A 91 -10.12 -4.47 -8.83
C SER A 91 -10.22 -4.82 -10.31
N PRO A 92 -9.55 -5.90 -10.76
CA PRO A 92 -9.85 -6.51 -12.04
C PRO A 92 -11.30 -7.03 -12.09
N PHE A 93 -11.81 -7.29 -13.29
CA PHE A 93 -13.18 -7.82 -13.48
C PHE A 93 -13.34 -9.26 -12.97
N THR A 94 -12.27 -10.03 -12.98
CA THR A 94 -12.21 -11.37 -12.40
C THR A 94 -11.29 -11.37 -11.19
N ASN A 95 -11.68 -12.10 -10.16
CA ASN A 95 -10.87 -12.22 -8.96
C ASN A 95 -9.73 -13.25 -9.16
N PRO A 96 -8.48 -12.82 -9.22
CA PRO A 96 -7.36 -13.75 -9.43
C PRO A 96 -7.05 -14.60 -8.20
N GLN A 97 -7.54 -14.22 -7.01
CA GLN A 97 -7.23 -14.94 -5.75
C GLN A 97 -7.65 -16.40 -5.78
N VAL A 98 -8.77 -16.73 -6.45
CA VAL A 98 -9.25 -18.12 -6.55
C VAL A 98 -8.30 -18.98 -7.39
N ALA A 99 -7.87 -18.45 -8.53
CA ALA A 99 -6.91 -19.14 -9.40
C ALA A 99 -5.56 -19.28 -8.69
N PHE A 100 -5.10 -18.23 -8.03
CA PHE A 100 -3.86 -18.23 -7.27
C PHE A 100 -3.89 -19.24 -6.11
N ALA A 101 -4.99 -19.28 -5.34
CA ALA A 101 -5.18 -20.25 -4.28
C ALA A 101 -5.10 -21.69 -4.79
N ASN A 102 -5.76 -21.98 -5.90
CA ASN A 102 -5.74 -23.30 -6.51
C ASN A 102 -4.35 -23.66 -7.03
N ALA A 103 -3.67 -22.73 -7.69
CA ALA A 103 -2.33 -22.95 -8.25
C ALA A 103 -1.29 -23.25 -7.17
N ASN A 104 -1.43 -22.63 -5.99
CA ASN A 104 -0.54 -22.80 -4.86
C ASN A 104 -1.00 -23.87 -3.85
N GLY A 105 -2.02 -24.64 -4.17
CA GLY A 105 -2.46 -25.78 -3.35
C GLY A 105 -3.04 -25.35 -2.01
N ALA A 106 -3.78 -24.26 -1.96
CA ALA A 106 -4.43 -23.77 -0.74
C ALA A 106 -5.25 -24.85 -0.05
N THR A 107 -5.13 -24.94 1.26
CA THR A 107 -5.80 -25.96 2.08
C THR A 107 -6.98 -25.43 2.87
N ASN A 108 -7.06 -24.12 3.07
CA ASN A 108 -8.19 -23.51 3.75
C ASN A 108 -9.37 -23.25 2.79
N ARG A 109 -10.54 -23.21 3.38
CA ARG A 109 -11.76 -22.93 2.61
C ARG A 109 -11.78 -21.48 2.18
N ILE A 110 -11.96 -21.25 0.88
CA ILE A 110 -12.19 -19.92 0.33
C ILE A 110 -13.60 -19.46 0.74
N PRO A 111 -13.75 -18.27 1.37
CA PRO A 111 -15.06 -17.75 1.76
C PRO A 111 -15.97 -17.52 0.55
N ALA A 112 -17.27 -17.65 0.75
CA ALA A 112 -18.26 -17.54 -0.33
C ALA A 112 -18.31 -16.15 -1.00
N PHE A 113 -17.81 -15.12 -0.36
CA PHE A 113 -17.74 -13.77 -0.95
C PHE A 113 -16.56 -13.58 -1.91
N ILE A 114 -15.58 -14.49 -1.92
CA ILE A 114 -14.48 -14.51 -2.87
C ILE A 114 -14.88 -15.41 -4.04
N GLN A 115 -15.27 -14.80 -5.13
CA GLN A 115 -15.78 -15.50 -6.33
C GLN A 115 -14.87 -15.22 -7.51
N ALA A 116 -14.66 -16.22 -8.37
CA ALA A 116 -13.76 -16.11 -9.50
C ALA A 116 -14.21 -15.08 -10.55
N ASP A 117 -15.49 -14.88 -10.72
CA ASP A 117 -16.12 -14.01 -11.73
C ASP A 117 -16.57 -12.64 -11.16
N GLY A 118 -16.13 -12.34 -9.94
CA GLY A 118 -16.40 -11.07 -9.27
C GLY A 118 -15.13 -10.25 -9.01
N PRO A 119 -15.28 -9.06 -8.45
CA PRO A 119 -14.13 -8.27 -8.04
C PRO A 119 -13.38 -8.92 -6.87
N VAL A 120 -12.13 -8.55 -6.68
CA VAL A 120 -11.41 -8.79 -5.43
C VAL A 120 -12.20 -8.17 -4.29
N ARG A 121 -12.50 -8.95 -3.27
CA ARG A 121 -13.26 -8.51 -2.10
C ARG A 121 -12.56 -8.89 -0.83
N GLU A 122 -12.54 -7.96 0.10
CA GLU A 122 -12.09 -8.18 1.46
C GLU A 122 -13.23 -7.90 2.42
N ALA A 123 -13.37 -8.78 3.41
CA ALA A 123 -14.32 -8.57 4.49
C ALA A 123 -13.72 -7.65 5.56
N ARG A 124 -14.53 -6.75 6.06
CA ARG A 124 -14.25 -5.98 7.26
C ARG A 124 -15.41 -6.14 8.22
N PHE A 125 -15.14 -6.39 9.48
CA PHE A 125 -16.19 -6.47 10.50
C PHE A 125 -16.58 -5.06 10.95
N VAL A 126 -17.87 -4.89 11.17
CA VAL A 126 -18.44 -3.61 11.62
C VAL A 126 -18.23 -3.44 13.11
N ARG A 127 -18.28 -4.56 13.86
CA ARG A 127 -18.19 -4.59 15.31
C ARG A 127 -17.24 -5.68 15.78
N ASN A 128 -16.60 -5.40 16.88
CA ASN A 128 -15.85 -6.35 17.67
C ASN A 128 -16.79 -7.34 18.39
N PRO A 129 -16.30 -8.47 18.92
CA PRO A 129 -17.11 -9.43 19.69
C PRO A 129 -17.84 -8.83 20.91
N ASP A 130 -17.31 -7.77 21.49
CA ASP A 130 -17.91 -7.03 22.60
C ASP A 130 -18.99 -6.01 22.18
N GLY A 131 -19.27 -5.91 20.88
CA GLY A 131 -20.25 -5.00 20.29
C GLY A 131 -19.75 -3.59 20.03
N THR A 132 -18.53 -3.24 20.40
CA THR A 132 -17.93 -1.95 20.04
C THR A 132 -17.66 -1.88 18.53
N ARG A 133 -17.52 -0.66 18.00
CA ARG A 133 -17.18 -0.51 16.58
C ARG A 133 -15.77 -1.01 16.32
N ASP A 134 -15.64 -1.84 15.29
CA ASP A 134 -14.34 -2.22 14.79
C ASP A 134 -13.81 -1.12 13.86
N GLY A 135 -12.74 -0.43 14.31
CA GLY A 135 -12.04 0.58 13.52
C GLY A 135 -10.92 0.01 12.65
N GLY A 136 -10.65 -1.29 12.75
CA GLY A 136 -9.52 -1.96 12.09
C GLY A 136 -9.78 -2.44 10.68
N VAL A 137 -8.73 -3.04 10.10
CA VAL A 137 -8.75 -3.69 8.78
C VAL A 137 -8.27 -5.15 8.87
N HIS A 138 -8.50 -5.79 9.98
CA HIS A 138 -7.88 -7.05 10.38
C HIS A 138 -8.71 -8.29 10.06
N ALA A 139 -9.79 -8.17 9.36
CA ALA A 139 -10.62 -9.30 8.96
C ALA A 139 -10.38 -9.70 7.49
N LEU A 140 -9.11 -9.79 7.11
CA LEU A 140 -8.71 -10.20 5.76
C LEU A 140 -8.68 -11.72 5.66
N PHE A 141 -9.22 -12.24 4.55
CA PHE A 141 -9.00 -13.63 4.19
C PHE A 141 -7.56 -13.80 3.69
N THR A 142 -6.90 -14.83 4.18
CA THR A 142 -5.55 -15.20 3.73
C THR A 142 -5.57 -16.63 3.22
N VAL A 143 -5.01 -16.84 2.04
CA VAL A 143 -4.80 -18.17 1.47
C VAL A 143 -3.75 -18.90 2.31
N ALA A 144 -4.12 -20.01 2.92
CA ALA A 144 -3.24 -20.80 3.79
C ALA A 144 -2.92 -22.17 3.18
N GLY A 145 -1.81 -22.76 3.63
CA GLY A 145 -1.33 -24.06 3.15
C GLY A 145 -0.70 -23.98 1.77
N ARG A 146 -0.24 -22.81 1.37
CA ARG A 146 0.41 -22.57 0.08
C ARG A 146 1.73 -23.32 -0.03
N ALA A 147 2.02 -23.87 -1.20
CA ALA A 147 3.28 -24.56 -1.48
C ALA A 147 4.49 -23.63 -1.45
N ASP A 148 4.30 -22.37 -1.78
CA ASP A 148 5.32 -21.30 -1.76
C ASP A 148 5.54 -20.70 -0.37
N ALA A 149 4.70 -21.06 0.62
CA ALA A 149 4.83 -20.63 2.02
C ALA A 149 4.62 -21.82 2.98
N PRO A 150 5.47 -22.86 2.94
CA PRO A 150 5.31 -24.04 3.74
C PRO A 150 5.40 -23.72 5.23
N GLY A 151 4.45 -24.26 6.00
CA GLY A 151 4.37 -24.02 7.45
C GLY A 151 3.70 -22.72 7.86
N CYS A 152 3.32 -21.86 6.93
CA CYS A 152 2.50 -20.69 7.23
C CYS A 152 1.01 -21.10 7.28
N ALA A 153 0.48 -21.16 8.49
CA ALA A 153 -0.95 -21.39 8.74
C ALA A 153 -1.46 -20.26 9.64
N LEU A 154 -2.20 -19.34 9.05
CA LEU A 154 -2.84 -18.25 9.80
C LEU A 154 -4.25 -18.68 10.20
N GLU A 155 -4.59 -18.42 11.45
CA GLU A 155 -5.95 -18.60 11.93
C GLU A 155 -6.86 -17.60 11.20
N GLN A 156 -7.93 -18.12 10.62
CA GLN A 156 -8.89 -17.32 9.88
C GLN A 156 -10.12 -17.03 10.75
N PRO A 157 -10.68 -15.82 10.66
CA PRO A 157 -11.97 -15.55 11.27
C PRO A 157 -13.07 -16.47 10.69
N ASP A 158 -14.10 -16.76 11.50
CA ASP A 158 -15.30 -17.43 11.00
C ASP A 158 -16.13 -16.44 10.17
N PHE A 159 -15.79 -16.33 8.90
CA PHE A 159 -16.48 -15.43 7.97
C PHE A 159 -17.95 -15.79 7.77
N ASP A 160 -18.30 -17.09 7.80
CA ASP A 160 -19.69 -17.53 7.62
C ASP A 160 -20.55 -17.09 8.83
N ALA A 161 -20.04 -17.21 10.04
CA ALA A 161 -20.72 -16.71 11.23
C ALA A 161 -20.89 -15.19 11.19
N GLN A 162 -19.86 -14.46 10.79
CA GLN A 162 -19.93 -13.00 10.70
C GLN A 162 -20.90 -12.52 9.61
N LEU A 163 -20.98 -13.24 8.49
CA LEU A 163 -21.98 -12.99 7.44
C LEU A 163 -23.41 -13.23 7.96
N ALA A 164 -23.62 -14.32 8.69
CA ALA A 164 -24.93 -14.63 9.27
C ALA A 164 -25.38 -13.60 10.31
N LEU A 165 -24.43 -12.98 11.02
CA LEU A 165 -24.70 -11.89 11.96
C LEU A 165 -24.90 -10.52 11.29
N GLY A 166 -24.72 -10.41 9.96
CA GLY A 166 -24.72 -9.12 9.26
C GLY A 166 -23.56 -8.20 9.69
N ASN A 167 -22.49 -8.77 10.24
CA ASN A 167 -21.33 -8.03 10.77
C ASN A 167 -20.21 -7.82 9.74
N VAL A 168 -20.53 -7.86 8.46
CA VAL A 168 -19.53 -7.75 7.38
C VAL A 168 -19.89 -6.61 6.45
N ILE A 169 -18.90 -5.78 6.16
CA ILE A 169 -18.90 -4.90 4.99
C ILE A 169 -17.77 -5.34 4.06
N PHE A 170 -18.01 -5.21 2.76
CA PHE A 170 -17.01 -5.55 1.77
C PHE A 170 -16.30 -4.31 1.27
N ARG A 171 -15.01 -4.49 1.01
CA ARG A 171 -14.18 -3.51 0.33
C ARG A 171 -13.62 -4.15 -0.93
N ILE A 172 -13.47 -3.34 -1.95
CA ILE A 172 -12.70 -3.66 -3.14
C ILE A 172 -11.45 -2.78 -3.15
N PRO A 173 -10.39 -3.17 -3.85
CA PRO A 173 -9.21 -2.34 -4.03
C PRO A 173 -9.58 -0.95 -4.51
N THR A 174 -9.18 0.07 -3.77
CA THR A 174 -9.35 1.47 -4.17
C THR A 174 -8.20 1.87 -5.08
N PRO A 175 -8.43 2.73 -6.09
CA PRO A 175 -7.32 3.26 -6.87
C PRO A 175 -6.26 3.92 -6.00
N VAL A 176 -5.00 3.64 -6.30
CA VAL A 176 -3.82 4.19 -5.60
C VAL A 176 -3.10 5.25 -6.44
N PHE A 177 -3.73 5.71 -7.52
CA PHE A 177 -3.23 6.82 -8.32
C PHE A 177 -3.01 8.05 -7.44
N GLY A 178 -1.82 8.64 -7.53
CA GLY A 178 -1.47 9.80 -6.73
C GLY A 178 -1.03 9.51 -5.30
N ALA A 179 -0.95 8.27 -4.85
CA ALA A 179 -0.49 7.92 -3.50
C ALA A 179 0.91 8.51 -3.20
N GLY A 180 1.81 8.52 -4.18
CA GLY A 180 3.13 9.14 -4.04
C GLY A 180 3.08 10.66 -3.80
N LEU A 181 2.02 11.35 -4.21
CA LEU A 181 1.82 12.76 -3.87
C LEU A 181 1.42 12.93 -2.39
N ILE A 182 0.68 11.96 -1.85
CA ILE A 182 0.30 11.95 -0.43
C ILE A 182 1.52 11.68 0.43
N GLU A 183 2.39 10.76 0.02
CA GLU A 183 3.65 10.47 0.73
C GLU A 183 4.60 11.67 0.82
N GLN A 184 4.52 12.59 -0.12
CA GLN A 184 5.31 13.81 -0.11
C GLN A 184 4.81 14.90 0.85
N ILE A 185 3.66 14.68 1.51
CA ILE A 185 3.14 15.62 2.51
C ILE A 185 4.00 15.50 3.77
N PRO A 186 4.73 16.53 4.18
CA PRO A 186 5.57 16.46 5.37
C PRO A 186 4.75 16.16 6.64
N ASP A 187 5.27 15.32 7.53
CA ASP A 187 4.63 14.95 8.80
C ASP A 187 4.15 16.16 9.60
N ARG A 188 4.93 17.24 9.61
CA ARG A 188 4.57 18.48 10.32
C ARG A 188 3.26 19.08 9.82
N VAL A 189 2.95 18.93 8.52
CA VAL A 189 1.69 19.43 7.92
C VAL A 189 0.53 18.54 8.35
N ILE A 190 0.73 17.24 8.34
CA ILE A 190 -0.28 16.25 8.78
C ILE A 190 -0.60 16.47 10.27
N LEU A 191 0.43 16.58 11.11
CA LEU A 191 0.27 16.80 12.56
C LEU A 191 -0.38 18.15 12.88
N ALA A 192 -0.01 19.23 12.15
CA ALA A 192 -0.63 20.53 12.31
C ALA A 192 -2.12 20.50 11.95
N ASN A 193 -2.49 19.79 10.87
CA ASN A 193 -3.88 19.62 10.48
C ASN A 193 -4.66 18.80 11.52
N GLN A 194 -4.07 17.72 12.03
CA GLN A 194 -4.67 16.92 13.11
C GLN A 194 -4.93 17.77 14.36
N ALA A 195 -3.95 18.56 14.79
CA ALA A 195 -4.09 19.45 15.94
C ALA A 195 -5.21 20.49 15.74
N SER A 196 -5.31 21.06 14.54
CA SER A 196 -6.36 22.02 14.20
C SER A 196 -7.75 21.38 14.22
N ASN A 197 -7.88 20.16 13.76
CA ASN A 197 -9.16 19.44 13.74
C ASN A 197 -9.58 18.90 15.10
N ALA A 198 -8.65 18.73 16.04
CA ALA A 198 -8.97 18.30 17.42
C ALA A 198 -9.66 19.40 18.26
N ILE A 199 -9.71 20.63 17.74
CA ILE A 199 -10.32 21.79 18.41
C ILE A 199 -11.77 21.99 17.94
N LEU A 200 -12.20 21.30 16.91
CA LEU A 200 -13.57 21.30 16.35
C LEU A 200 -14.42 20.18 16.96
#